data_7851969d0ca90e087f51dc8af5f60a7d
#
_entry.id   7851969d0ca90e087f51dc8af5f60a7d
#
_cell.length_a   1.000
_cell.length_b   1.000
_cell.length_c   1.000
_cell.angle_alpha   90.00
_cell.angle_beta   90.00
_cell.angle_gamma   90.00
#
_symmetry.space_group_name_H-M   'P 1'
#
loop_
_entity.id
_entity.type
_entity.pdbx_description
1 polymer ?
#
loop_
_entity_poly.entity_id
_entity_poly.type
_entity_poly.pdbx_seq_one_letter_code
_entity_poly.pdbx_strand_id
1 'polypeptide(L)'
;MKKTTLLLLFVGAFFSTHAQTTKEEIFSDIKTTGGVYYAYPTPSGKQTPAPSGYESFYISHYGRHGSRWLINEKDFSGVMHILEKAADHNALTPQGQSALERLKKIWIQAEGHNGDLTELGALQHRQISQRMFKNNPKVFEKNAVVTAKSTVVPRCIISMANFANELVANNPKLQINMESSDKYMKYLNHHTKESIDFRSADNFWQEEKRKFRAENMKSERFIKNLFNNDDYIYKNVNPEKVIEAFYWIASDMQNLETDISFYDLFTKDELFNIYQSVNYQTYVNDGPSPLSKGLVKNNSIPLVKNMLDEAEDYIQNNKNGASLRFGHDGNITPLLALLNIEGMNKEETNPREVYKVWNTFQAAPMAANLQLIFYKNKKKDILVKFLHNENEVHIPIQTDTFPYYKWADVKTYLESIVGSH
;
A
#
# COMPACT_ATOMS: atom_id res chain seq x y z
N MET A 1 -32.98 57.44 17.27
CA MET A 1 -31.64 56.93 16.90
C MET A 1 -31.66 55.42 17.02
N LYS A 2 -31.81 54.68 15.90
CA LYS A 2 -31.77 53.19 15.87
C LYS A 2 -30.34 52.76 15.67
N LYS A 3 -29.75 52.01 16.62
CA LYS A 3 -28.44 51.41 16.50
C LYS A 3 -28.60 50.09 15.74
N THR A 4 -28.06 50.02 14.52
CA THR A 4 -27.96 48.81 13.75
C THR A 4 -26.64 48.11 14.11
N THR A 5 -26.74 46.96 14.78
CA THR A 5 -25.60 46.13 15.10
C THR A 5 -25.30 45.21 13.90
N LEU A 6 -24.17 45.44 13.24
CA LEU A 6 -23.68 44.61 12.15
C LEU A 6 -23.01 43.36 12.72
N LEU A 7 -23.62 42.19 12.53
CA LEU A 7 -23.07 40.90 12.93
C LEU A 7 -22.19 40.40 11.79
N LEU A 8 -20.85 40.49 11.94
CA LEU A 8 -19.90 39.89 11.01
C LEU A 8 -19.80 38.38 11.30
N LEU A 9 -20.39 37.57 10.41
CA LEU A 9 -20.18 36.14 10.36
C LEU A 9 -18.77 35.84 9.79
N PHE A 10 -17.85 35.47 10.66
CA PHE A 10 -16.57 34.88 10.26
C PHE A 10 -16.83 33.44 9.83
N VAL A 11 -16.91 33.21 8.53
CA VAL A 11 -16.82 31.85 7.95
C VAL A 11 -15.35 31.44 7.98
N GLY A 12 -14.96 30.77 9.06
CA GLY A 12 -13.65 30.12 9.14
C GLY A 12 -13.58 28.95 8.17
N ALA A 13 -12.91 29.13 7.04
CA ALA A 13 -12.51 28.01 6.20
C ALA A 13 -11.46 27.19 6.97
N PHE A 14 -11.87 26.08 7.59
CA PHE A 14 -10.94 25.08 8.09
C PHE A 14 -10.25 24.40 6.90
N PHE A 15 -9.11 24.94 6.50
CA PHE A 15 -8.17 24.16 5.70
C PHE A 15 -7.53 23.14 6.64
N SER A 16 -7.92 21.89 6.54
CA SER A 16 -7.17 20.78 7.13
C SER A 16 -5.81 20.71 6.42
N THR A 17 -4.83 21.42 6.96
CA THR A 17 -3.45 21.23 6.53
C THR A 17 -3.01 19.88 7.07
N HIS A 18 -2.95 18.87 6.23
CA HIS A 18 -2.21 17.65 6.59
C HIS A 18 -0.79 18.08 6.93
N ALA A 19 -0.37 17.75 8.13
CA ALA A 19 1.00 17.99 8.55
C ALA A 19 1.94 17.21 7.60
N GLN A 20 3.01 17.87 7.16
CA GLN A 20 4.05 17.20 6.37
C GLN A 20 4.69 16.12 7.23
N THR A 21 4.98 14.95 6.64
CA THR A 21 5.73 13.90 7.33
C THR A 21 7.15 14.41 7.62
N THR A 22 7.57 14.28 8.85
CA THR A 22 8.92 14.68 9.27
C THR A 22 9.87 13.47 9.32
N LYS A 23 11.17 13.76 9.29
CA LYS A 23 12.19 12.73 9.46
C LYS A 23 12.12 12.08 10.84
N GLU A 24 11.78 12.88 11.86
CA GLU A 24 11.59 12.45 13.25
C GLU A 24 10.43 11.45 13.38
N GLU A 25 9.33 11.68 12.65
CA GLU A 25 8.22 10.72 12.61
C GLU A 25 8.63 9.39 12.01
N ILE A 26 9.40 9.38 10.90
CA ILE A 26 9.96 8.17 10.32
C ILE A 26 10.93 7.49 11.32
N PHE A 27 11.73 8.27 12.05
CA PHE A 27 12.66 7.74 13.06
C PHE A 27 11.97 7.17 14.30
N SER A 28 10.73 7.58 14.59
CA SER A 28 9.94 7.04 15.70
C SER A 28 9.50 5.61 15.47
N ASP A 29 9.25 5.22 14.22
CA ASP A 29 9.04 3.83 13.79
C ASP A 29 9.91 3.54 12.56
N ILE A 30 11.11 3.06 12.80
CA ILE A 30 12.09 2.79 11.75
C ILE A 30 11.63 1.75 10.74
N LYS A 31 10.64 0.91 11.08
CA LYS A 31 10.06 -0.09 10.19
C LYS A 31 9.35 0.56 8.98
N THR A 32 8.89 1.82 9.12
CA THR A 32 8.30 2.59 8.02
C THR A 32 9.27 2.81 6.86
N THR A 33 10.59 2.80 7.13
CA THR A 33 11.61 2.84 6.08
C THR A 33 11.59 1.62 5.16
N GLY A 34 10.89 0.55 5.51
CA GLY A 34 10.62 -0.58 4.62
C GLY A 34 9.70 -0.23 3.44
N GLY A 35 9.06 0.94 3.44
CA GLY A 35 8.23 1.43 2.35
C GLY A 35 7.09 0.45 2.01
N VAL A 36 7.12 -0.14 0.80
CA VAL A 36 6.14 -1.15 0.37
C VAL A 36 6.18 -2.46 1.16
N TYR A 37 7.24 -2.70 1.94
CA TYR A 37 7.38 -3.84 2.86
C TYR A 37 6.91 -3.51 4.28
N TYR A 38 6.43 -2.30 4.53
CA TYR A 38 5.85 -1.97 5.83
C TYR A 38 4.65 -2.88 6.09
N ALA A 39 4.68 -3.60 7.21
CA ALA A 39 3.59 -4.48 7.61
C ALA A 39 2.31 -3.67 7.86
N TYR A 40 1.14 -4.27 7.63
CA TYR A 40 -0.13 -3.57 7.80
C TYR A 40 -0.28 -3.02 9.21
N PRO A 41 -0.43 -1.69 9.38
CA PRO A 41 -0.58 -1.10 10.69
C PRO A 41 -1.97 -1.41 11.26
N THR A 42 -2.07 -1.60 12.58
CA THR A 42 -3.38 -1.72 13.23
C THR A 42 -4.10 -0.36 13.15
N PRO A 43 -5.32 -0.30 12.60
CA PRO A 43 -6.07 0.96 12.53
C PRO A 43 -6.32 1.51 13.94
N SER A 44 -6.04 2.80 14.16
CA SER A 44 -6.14 3.45 15.46
C SER A 44 -7.47 4.15 15.69
N GLY A 45 -8.20 4.47 14.62
CA GLY A 45 -9.43 5.26 14.64
C GLY A 45 -10.70 4.42 14.81
N LYS A 46 -11.68 4.95 15.57
CA LYS A 46 -13.06 4.45 15.50
C LYS A 46 -13.72 5.10 14.28
N GLN A 47 -14.38 4.29 13.47
CA GLN A 47 -15.16 4.80 12.34
C GLN A 47 -16.40 5.55 12.85
N THR A 48 -16.74 6.66 12.19
CA THR A 48 -17.96 7.42 12.45
C THR A 48 -19.19 6.55 12.24
N PRO A 49 -20.12 6.46 13.21
CA PRO A 49 -21.34 5.68 13.04
C PRO A 49 -22.20 6.18 11.89
N ALA A 50 -22.97 5.27 11.28
CA ALA A 50 -23.94 5.65 10.23
C ALA A 50 -24.92 6.74 10.72
N PRO A 51 -25.27 7.71 9.87
CA PRO A 51 -26.30 8.68 10.19
C PRO A 51 -27.62 8.01 10.56
N SER A 52 -28.41 8.64 11.43
CA SER A 52 -29.69 8.08 11.88
C SER A 52 -30.58 7.69 10.71
N GLY A 53 -31.09 6.46 10.75
CA GLY A 53 -31.95 5.90 9.70
C GLY A 53 -31.23 5.33 8.48
N TYR A 54 -29.91 5.37 8.44
CA TYR A 54 -29.11 4.74 7.38
C TYR A 54 -28.48 3.42 7.86
N GLU A 55 -28.51 2.41 7.01
CA GLU A 55 -27.88 1.11 7.24
C GLU A 55 -26.95 0.78 6.07
N SER A 56 -25.77 0.19 6.37
CA SER A 56 -24.86 -0.28 5.32
C SER A 56 -25.46 -1.45 4.56
N PHE A 57 -25.33 -1.48 3.22
CA PHE A 57 -25.90 -2.53 2.39
C PHE A 57 -24.92 -3.08 1.34
N TYR A 58 -23.91 -2.31 0.96
CA TYR A 58 -22.92 -2.73 -0.04
C TYR A 58 -21.52 -2.24 0.31
N ILE A 59 -20.52 -3.06 0.01
CA ILE A 59 -19.09 -2.68 0.11
C ILE A 59 -18.38 -2.98 -1.19
N SER A 60 -17.76 -1.96 -1.79
CA SER A 60 -16.80 -2.11 -2.88
C SER A 60 -15.40 -2.01 -2.32
N HIS A 61 -14.61 -3.08 -2.46
CA HIS A 61 -13.27 -3.20 -1.88
C HIS A 61 -12.22 -3.47 -2.95
N TYR A 62 -11.05 -2.86 -2.82
CA TYR A 62 -9.81 -3.27 -3.47
C TYR A 62 -8.70 -3.37 -2.43
N GLY A 63 -8.04 -4.53 -2.34
CA GLY A 63 -6.94 -4.79 -1.42
C GLY A 63 -5.68 -5.29 -2.11
N ARG A 64 -4.53 -4.88 -1.60
CA ARG A 64 -3.23 -5.46 -1.88
C ARG A 64 -3.11 -6.80 -1.17
N HIS A 65 -2.32 -7.76 -1.70
CA HIS A 65 -1.94 -8.98 -0.96
C HIS A 65 -1.30 -8.63 0.40
N GLY A 66 -1.35 -9.55 1.34
CA GLY A 66 -0.75 -9.41 2.67
C GLY A 66 0.78 -9.49 2.68
N SER A 67 1.36 -9.48 3.87
CA SER A 67 2.79 -9.70 4.09
C SER A 67 3.29 -10.94 3.35
N ARG A 68 4.49 -10.86 2.78
CA ARG A 68 5.07 -11.89 1.91
C ARG A 68 6.58 -11.91 2.04
N TRP A 69 7.18 -13.03 1.68
CA TRP A 69 8.61 -13.17 1.49
C TRP A 69 9.14 -12.28 0.35
N LEU A 70 10.47 -12.01 0.34
CA LEU A 70 11.14 -11.37 -0.80
C LEU A 70 10.84 -12.14 -2.09
N ILE A 71 10.85 -11.43 -3.23
CA ILE A 71 10.34 -11.99 -4.50
C ILE A 71 11.32 -12.98 -5.12
N ASN A 72 12.64 -12.71 -5.01
CA ASN A 72 13.64 -13.53 -5.66
C ASN A 72 14.47 -14.30 -4.63
N GLU A 73 14.77 -15.55 -4.92
CA GLU A 73 15.65 -16.39 -4.12
C GLU A 73 17.03 -15.73 -3.87
N LYS A 74 17.55 -15.03 -4.88
CA LYS A 74 18.83 -14.32 -4.79
C LYS A 74 18.84 -13.13 -3.84
N ASP A 75 17.68 -12.66 -3.40
CA ASP A 75 17.59 -11.56 -2.45
C ASP A 75 18.21 -11.97 -1.10
N PHE A 76 18.05 -13.24 -0.68
CA PHE A 76 18.71 -13.82 0.49
C PHE A 76 20.01 -14.54 0.13
N SER A 77 19.96 -15.51 -0.77
CA SER A 77 21.08 -16.39 -1.09
C SER A 77 22.27 -15.65 -1.69
N GLY A 78 22.02 -14.59 -2.44
CA GLY A 78 23.07 -13.80 -3.08
C GLY A 78 24.02 -13.12 -2.09
N VAL A 79 23.47 -12.43 -1.10
CA VAL A 79 24.30 -11.76 -0.07
C VAL A 79 24.88 -12.77 0.92
N MET A 80 24.15 -13.84 1.24
CA MET A 80 24.66 -14.94 2.08
C MET A 80 25.92 -15.54 1.47
N HIS A 81 25.92 -15.84 0.19
CA HIS A 81 27.09 -16.36 -0.53
C HIS A 81 28.30 -15.40 -0.55
N ILE A 82 28.04 -14.09 -0.65
CA ILE A 82 29.12 -13.06 -0.52
C ILE A 82 29.76 -13.15 0.86
N LEU A 83 28.96 -13.25 1.92
CA LEU A 83 29.49 -13.35 3.29
C LEU A 83 30.18 -14.71 3.55
N GLU A 84 29.68 -15.81 3.00
CA GLU A 84 30.33 -17.13 3.11
C GLU A 84 31.74 -17.11 2.51
N LYS A 85 31.86 -16.61 1.29
CA LYS A 85 33.18 -16.44 0.67
C LYS A 85 34.11 -15.55 1.48
N ALA A 86 33.61 -14.48 2.07
CA ALA A 86 34.41 -13.60 2.91
C ALA A 86 34.84 -14.31 4.21
N ALA A 87 33.96 -15.14 4.80
CA ALA A 87 34.31 -15.95 5.97
C ALA A 87 35.46 -16.94 5.68
N ASP A 88 35.41 -17.64 4.52
CA ASP A 88 36.44 -18.57 4.06
C ASP A 88 37.82 -17.88 3.92
N HIS A 89 37.83 -16.57 3.68
CA HIS A 89 39.05 -15.75 3.57
C HIS A 89 39.40 -14.98 4.86
N ASN A 90 38.71 -15.23 5.97
CA ASN A 90 38.84 -14.48 7.23
C ASN A 90 38.66 -12.95 7.03
N ALA A 91 37.81 -12.53 6.10
CA ALA A 91 37.59 -11.14 5.71
C ALA A 91 36.34 -10.52 6.39
N LEU A 92 35.66 -11.22 7.31
CA LEU A 92 34.52 -10.70 8.07
C LEU A 92 34.94 -10.13 9.41
N THR A 93 34.28 -9.04 9.82
CA THR A 93 34.27 -8.58 11.21
C THR A 93 33.41 -9.52 12.08
N PRO A 94 33.43 -9.40 13.42
CA PRO A 94 32.47 -10.10 14.30
C PRO A 94 31.01 -9.78 13.94
N GLN A 95 30.71 -8.54 13.52
CA GLN A 95 29.38 -8.12 13.07
C GLN A 95 29.00 -8.81 11.76
N GLY A 96 29.94 -8.90 10.81
CA GLY A 96 29.73 -9.63 9.54
C GLY A 96 29.47 -11.11 9.75
N GLN A 97 30.22 -11.73 10.70
CA GLN A 97 29.99 -13.13 11.08
C GLN A 97 28.60 -13.34 11.70
N SER A 98 28.18 -12.46 12.62
CA SER A 98 26.85 -12.48 13.21
C SER A 98 25.75 -12.29 12.15
N ALA A 99 25.97 -11.40 11.17
CA ALA A 99 25.02 -11.20 10.07
C ALA A 99 24.88 -12.48 9.22
N LEU A 100 25.98 -13.15 8.88
CA LEU A 100 25.96 -14.43 8.16
C LEU A 100 25.19 -15.52 8.91
N GLU A 101 25.41 -15.66 10.21
CA GLU A 101 24.69 -16.65 11.04
C GLU A 101 23.19 -16.39 11.09
N ARG A 102 22.78 -15.11 11.18
CA ARG A 102 21.37 -14.71 11.12
C ARG A 102 20.76 -14.99 9.74
N LEU A 103 21.49 -14.70 8.66
CA LEU A 103 21.04 -15.00 7.30
C LEU A 103 20.83 -16.50 7.10
N LYS A 104 21.76 -17.35 7.57
CA LYS A 104 21.62 -18.80 7.49
C LYS A 104 20.38 -19.32 8.22
N LYS A 105 20.06 -18.74 9.39
CA LYS A 105 18.86 -19.10 10.14
C LYS A 105 17.58 -18.72 9.40
N ILE A 106 17.53 -17.53 8.79
CA ILE A 106 16.36 -17.09 7.99
C ILE A 106 16.27 -17.88 6.70
N TRP A 107 17.40 -18.19 6.05
CA TRP A 107 17.43 -18.94 4.81
C TRP A 107 16.72 -20.30 4.90
N ILE A 108 16.87 -21.00 6.02
CA ILE A 108 16.17 -22.29 6.28
C ILE A 108 14.64 -22.14 6.12
N GLN A 109 14.09 -20.96 6.43
CA GLN A 109 12.66 -20.67 6.29
C GLN A 109 12.31 -20.04 4.93
N ALA A 110 13.24 -19.28 4.35
CA ALA A 110 13.01 -18.50 3.14
C ALA A 110 13.16 -19.31 1.84
N GLU A 111 13.98 -20.38 1.88
CA GLU A 111 14.27 -21.21 0.70
C GLU A 111 12.99 -21.77 0.08
N GLY A 112 12.79 -21.46 -1.22
CA GLY A 112 11.62 -21.90 -1.95
C GLY A 112 10.37 -21.01 -1.82
N HIS A 113 10.38 -20.01 -0.90
CA HIS A 113 9.24 -19.11 -0.65
C HIS A 113 9.30 -17.79 -1.43
N ASN A 114 9.62 -17.84 -2.70
CA ASN A 114 9.82 -16.64 -3.55
C ASN A 114 8.53 -15.84 -3.75
N GLY A 115 8.32 -14.79 -2.93
CA GLY A 115 7.16 -13.91 -2.98
C GLY A 115 5.86 -14.54 -2.49
N ASP A 116 5.94 -15.67 -1.79
CA ASP A 116 4.79 -16.32 -1.16
C ASP A 116 4.23 -15.51 0.00
N LEU A 117 2.92 -15.61 0.21
CA LEU A 117 2.25 -15.00 1.35
C LEU A 117 2.76 -15.64 2.65
N THR A 118 3.07 -14.80 3.66
CA THR A 118 3.43 -15.29 4.99
C THR A 118 2.20 -15.57 5.86
N GLU A 119 2.39 -16.26 6.99
CA GLU A 119 1.34 -16.43 8.01
C GLU A 119 0.81 -15.08 8.50
N LEU A 120 1.69 -14.09 8.70
CA LEU A 120 1.29 -12.73 9.03
C LEU A 120 0.41 -12.14 7.93
N GLY A 121 0.74 -12.35 6.64
CA GLY A 121 -0.06 -11.87 5.53
C GLY A 121 -1.46 -12.47 5.51
N ALA A 122 -1.58 -13.76 5.79
CA ALA A 122 -2.86 -14.43 5.93
C ALA A 122 -3.65 -13.88 7.14
N LEU A 123 -2.99 -13.68 8.28
CA LEU A 123 -3.60 -13.10 9.49
C LEU A 123 -4.10 -11.66 9.24
N GLN A 124 -3.34 -10.82 8.54
CA GLN A 124 -3.75 -9.45 8.18
C GLN A 124 -5.10 -9.46 7.44
N HIS A 125 -5.27 -10.33 6.45
CA HIS A 125 -6.51 -10.43 5.71
C HIS A 125 -7.68 -10.95 6.54
N ARG A 126 -7.45 -11.93 7.41
CA ARG A 126 -8.48 -12.37 8.37
C ARG A 126 -8.92 -11.23 9.30
N GLN A 127 -7.97 -10.47 9.85
CA GLN A 127 -8.26 -9.37 10.75
C GLN A 127 -9.02 -8.21 10.07
N ILE A 128 -8.63 -7.83 8.83
CA ILE A 128 -9.34 -6.80 8.06
C ILE A 128 -10.78 -7.27 7.77
N SER A 129 -10.95 -8.52 7.35
CA SER A 129 -12.24 -9.14 7.09
C SER A 129 -13.14 -9.13 8.33
N GLN A 130 -12.59 -9.54 9.49
CA GLN A 130 -13.31 -9.55 10.76
C GLN A 130 -13.80 -8.15 11.16
N ARG A 131 -12.94 -7.12 11.03
CA ARG A 131 -13.33 -5.74 11.31
C ARG A 131 -14.36 -5.22 10.32
N MET A 132 -14.22 -5.55 9.02
CA MET A 132 -15.21 -5.20 7.99
C MET A 132 -16.60 -5.78 8.34
N PHE A 133 -16.66 -7.07 8.69
CA PHE A 133 -17.89 -7.73 9.12
C PHE A 133 -18.49 -7.10 10.37
N LYS A 134 -17.66 -6.89 11.41
CA LYS A 134 -18.09 -6.30 12.69
C LYS A 134 -18.66 -4.91 12.55
N ASN A 135 -18.05 -4.08 11.68
CA ASN A 135 -18.47 -2.70 11.46
C ASN A 135 -19.69 -2.58 10.52
N ASN A 136 -19.94 -3.60 9.68
CA ASN A 136 -20.99 -3.58 8.66
C ASN A 136 -21.78 -4.90 8.60
N PRO A 137 -22.35 -5.40 9.70
CA PRO A 137 -22.98 -6.72 9.74
C PRO A 137 -24.18 -6.83 8.78
N LYS A 138 -24.89 -5.72 8.53
CA LYS A 138 -26.05 -5.67 7.62
C LYS A 138 -25.70 -6.00 6.17
N VAL A 139 -24.48 -5.73 5.74
CA VAL A 139 -23.98 -6.07 4.40
C VAL A 139 -23.95 -7.58 4.17
N PHE A 140 -23.70 -8.35 5.23
CA PHE A 140 -23.46 -9.80 5.19
C PHE A 140 -24.61 -10.63 5.78
N GLU A 141 -25.82 -10.08 5.83
CA GLU A 141 -27.01 -10.80 6.29
C GLU A 141 -27.52 -11.83 5.25
N LYS A 142 -28.62 -12.49 5.57
CA LYS A 142 -29.28 -13.48 4.70
C LYS A 142 -29.49 -12.92 3.28
N ASN A 143 -29.14 -13.72 2.28
CA ASN A 143 -29.22 -13.40 0.85
C ASN A 143 -28.19 -12.33 0.37
N ALA A 144 -27.15 -12.05 1.14
CA ALA A 144 -26.06 -11.22 0.66
C ALA A 144 -25.38 -11.86 -0.57
N VAL A 145 -25.15 -11.07 -1.60
CA VAL A 145 -24.37 -11.46 -2.78
C VAL A 145 -22.93 -11.00 -2.55
N VAL A 146 -22.00 -11.93 -2.40
CA VAL A 146 -20.59 -11.60 -2.21
C VAL A 146 -19.77 -12.23 -3.31
N THR A 147 -19.02 -11.40 -4.01
CA THR A 147 -18.04 -11.83 -5.01
C THR A 147 -16.64 -11.45 -4.56
N ALA A 148 -15.68 -12.34 -4.78
CA ALA A 148 -14.27 -12.07 -4.51
C ALA A 148 -13.46 -12.43 -5.75
N LYS A 149 -12.67 -11.47 -6.26
CA LYS A 149 -11.85 -11.64 -7.44
C LYS A 149 -10.41 -11.26 -7.15
N SER A 150 -9.45 -12.05 -7.62
CA SER A 150 -8.03 -11.76 -7.47
C SER A 150 -7.29 -11.79 -8.81
N THR A 151 -6.11 -11.15 -8.83
CA THR A 151 -5.13 -11.43 -9.87
C THR A 151 -4.72 -12.90 -9.81
N VAL A 152 -4.13 -13.41 -10.90
CA VAL A 152 -3.69 -14.82 -11.02
C VAL A 152 -2.44 -15.15 -10.19
N VAL A 153 -1.93 -14.21 -9.43
CA VAL A 153 -0.72 -14.39 -8.61
C VAL A 153 -1.07 -15.12 -7.31
N PRO A 154 -0.38 -16.22 -6.94
CA PRO A 154 -0.73 -17.08 -5.80
C PRO A 154 -0.97 -16.32 -4.49
N ARG A 155 -0.08 -15.38 -4.12
CA ARG A 155 -0.26 -14.58 -2.88
C ARG A 155 -1.56 -13.77 -2.86
N CYS A 156 -2.05 -13.30 -4.01
CA CYS A 156 -3.33 -12.58 -4.08
C CYS A 156 -4.51 -13.53 -3.93
N ILE A 157 -4.42 -14.74 -4.53
CA ILE A 157 -5.43 -15.78 -4.40
C ILE A 157 -5.55 -16.24 -2.94
N ILE A 158 -4.42 -16.48 -2.28
CA ILE A 158 -4.38 -16.93 -0.87
C ILE A 158 -4.86 -15.79 0.05
N SER A 159 -4.52 -14.53 -0.23
CA SER A 159 -5.05 -13.37 0.48
C SER A 159 -6.57 -13.29 0.38
N MET A 160 -7.12 -13.43 -0.84
CA MET A 160 -8.56 -13.48 -1.09
C MET A 160 -9.23 -14.62 -0.32
N ALA A 161 -8.64 -15.81 -0.36
CA ALA A 161 -9.20 -16.98 0.34
C ALA A 161 -9.24 -16.79 1.86
N ASN A 162 -8.16 -16.26 2.48
CA ASN A 162 -8.15 -15.98 3.91
C ASN A 162 -9.20 -14.93 4.30
N PHE A 163 -9.35 -13.87 3.51
CA PHE A 163 -10.36 -12.85 3.73
C PHE A 163 -11.78 -13.44 3.64
N ALA A 164 -12.06 -14.20 2.59
CA ALA A 164 -13.38 -14.80 2.36
C ALA A 164 -13.73 -15.86 3.42
N ASN A 165 -12.77 -16.71 3.79
CA ASN A 165 -12.97 -17.72 4.83
C ASN A 165 -13.31 -17.08 6.19
N GLU A 166 -12.73 -15.95 6.54
CA GLU A 166 -13.05 -15.23 7.77
C GLU A 166 -14.47 -14.65 7.72
N LEU A 167 -14.95 -14.13 6.58
CA LEU A 167 -16.35 -13.73 6.44
C LEU A 167 -17.30 -14.92 6.66
N VAL A 168 -16.99 -16.08 6.09
CA VAL A 168 -17.78 -17.30 6.26
C VAL A 168 -17.72 -17.80 7.70
N ALA A 169 -16.58 -17.70 8.37
CA ALA A 169 -16.45 -18.04 9.80
C ALA A 169 -17.37 -17.17 10.68
N ASN A 170 -17.52 -15.89 10.35
CA ASN A 170 -18.42 -14.96 11.06
C ASN A 170 -19.91 -15.17 10.67
N ASN A 171 -20.20 -15.63 9.45
CA ASN A 171 -21.55 -16.01 9.01
C ASN A 171 -21.49 -17.29 8.14
N PRO A 172 -21.67 -18.49 8.73
CA PRO A 172 -21.60 -19.77 8.00
C PRO A 172 -22.66 -19.96 6.90
N LYS A 173 -23.66 -19.07 6.82
CA LYS A 173 -24.69 -19.11 5.76
C LYS A 173 -24.31 -18.26 4.55
N LEU A 174 -23.22 -17.50 4.64
CA LEU A 174 -22.73 -16.64 3.56
C LEU A 174 -22.13 -17.50 2.44
N GLN A 175 -22.57 -17.24 1.23
CA GLN A 175 -21.99 -17.84 0.03
C GLN A 175 -21.15 -16.79 -0.69
N ILE A 176 -19.88 -17.09 -0.90
CA ILE A 176 -18.92 -16.19 -1.58
C ILE A 176 -18.49 -16.86 -2.88
N ASN A 177 -18.74 -16.18 -4.00
CA ASN A 177 -18.20 -16.61 -5.28
C ASN A 177 -16.78 -16.10 -5.43
N MET A 178 -15.78 -16.98 -5.36
CA MET A 178 -14.36 -16.66 -5.48
C MET A 178 -13.85 -17.04 -6.88
N GLU A 179 -13.20 -16.10 -7.54
CA GLU A 179 -12.63 -16.29 -8.87
C GLU A 179 -11.24 -15.66 -9.01
N SER A 180 -10.35 -16.34 -9.74
CA SER A 180 -9.08 -15.78 -10.21
C SER A 180 -8.91 -16.16 -11.68
N SER A 181 -8.73 -15.18 -12.55
CA SER A 181 -8.68 -15.42 -13.99
C SER A 181 -8.01 -14.25 -14.72
N ASP A 182 -7.34 -14.55 -15.83
CA ASP A 182 -6.79 -13.55 -16.77
C ASP A 182 -7.88 -12.59 -17.29
N LYS A 183 -9.13 -13.04 -17.35
CA LYS A 183 -10.29 -12.22 -17.70
C LYS A 183 -10.39 -10.94 -16.85
N TYR A 184 -9.95 -11.01 -15.58
CA TYR A 184 -10.06 -9.90 -14.64
C TYR A 184 -8.81 -9.02 -14.61
N MET A 185 -7.69 -9.47 -15.18
CA MET A 185 -6.44 -8.71 -15.22
C MET A 185 -6.60 -7.37 -15.93
N LYS A 186 -7.52 -7.27 -16.87
CA LYS A 186 -7.82 -6.03 -17.62
C LYS A 186 -8.26 -4.84 -16.73
N TYR A 187 -8.61 -5.09 -15.46
CA TYR A 187 -8.91 -4.03 -14.48
C TYR A 187 -8.24 -4.26 -13.13
N LEU A 188 -7.93 -5.51 -12.72
CA LEU A 188 -7.24 -5.79 -11.46
C LEU A 188 -5.73 -5.49 -11.51
N ASN A 189 -5.14 -5.53 -12.71
CA ASN A 189 -3.71 -5.28 -12.93
C ASN A 189 -3.46 -4.69 -14.32
N HIS A 190 -4.21 -3.63 -14.65
CA HIS A 190 -4.12 -2.99 -15.96
C HIS A 190 -2.92 -2.04 -16.03
N HIS A 191 -2.15 -2.15 -17.10
CA HIS A 191 -1.05 -1.24 -17.46
C HIS A 191 -1.11 -0.93 -18.95
N THR A 192 -1.16 0.34 -19.31
CA THR A 192 -1.05 0.75 -20.71
C THR A 192 0.39 0.63 -21.19
N LYS A 193 0.56 0.49 -22.51
CA LYS A 193 1.90 0.47 -23.12
C LYS A 193 2.68 1.74 -22.77
N GLU A 194 2.04 2.89 -22.83
CA GLU A 194 2.64 4.20 -22.52
C GLU A 194 3.12 4.27 -21.08
N SER A 195 2.38 3.70 -20.12
CA SER A 195 2.79 3.66 -18.72
C SER A 195 3.97 2.68 -18.49
N ILE A 196 4.04 1.60 -19.25
CA ILE A 196 5.16 0.66 -19.23
C ILE A 196 6.41 1.33 -19.82
N ASP A 197 6.27 1.99 -20.98
CA ASP A 197 7.38 2.72 -21.64
C ASP A 197 7.89 3.86 -20.74
N PHE A 198 7.00 4.57 -20.02
CA PHE A 198 7.39 5.60 -19.06
C PHE A 198 8.29 5.07 -17.93
N ARG A 199 8.08 3.83 -17.49
CA ARG A 199 8.91 3.18 -16.45
C ARG A 199 10.22 2.61 -16.99
N SER A 200 10.43 2.60 -18.32
CA SER A 200 11.61 2.03 -18.96
C SER A 200 12.90 2.76 -18.54
N ALA A 201 14.03 2.06 -18.69
CA ALA A 201 15.34 2.53 -18.24
C ALA A 201 15.84 3.80 -18.96
N ASP A 202 15.35 4.06 -20.17
CA ASP A 202 15.79 5.17 -21.01
C ASP A 202 14.96 6.44 -20.85
N ASN A 203 13.98 6.45 -19.94
CA ASN A 203 13.14 7.62 -19.71
C ASN A 203 13.92 8.73 -19.00
N PHE A 204 13.57 9.99 -19.30
CA PHE A 204 14.30 11.19 -18.81
C PHE A 204 14.45 11.28 -17.29
N TRP A 205 13.48 10.82 -16.52
CA TRP A 205 13.51 10.87 -15.05
C TRP A 205 14.46 9.84 -14.41
N GLN A 206 14.89 8.83 -15.17
CA GLN A 206 15.79 7.78 -14.67
C GLN A 206 17.18 8.34 -14.32
N GLU A 207 17.64 9.38 -15.03
CA GLU A 207 18.91 10.04 -14.71
C GLU A 207 18.86 10.75 -13.36
N GLU A 208 17.78 11.46 -13.07
CA GLU A 208 17.56 12.10 -11.77
C GLU A 208 17.47 11.05 -10.66
N LYS A 209 16.73 9.95 -10.89
CA LYS A 209 16.70 8.83 -9.95
C LYS A 209 18.09 8.28 -9.66
N ARG A 210 18.92 8.05 -10.69
CA ARG A 210 20.30 7.56 -10.50
C ARG A 210 21.14 8.51 -9.66
N LYS A 211 21.08 9.81 -9.94
CA LYS A 211 21.78 10.83 -9.15
C LYS A 211 21.32 10.85 -7.71
N PHE A 212 20.01 10.91 -7.49
CA PHE A 212 19.44 10.93 -6.14
C PHE A 212 19.76 9.66 -5.35
N ARG A 213 19.73 8.49 -6.01
CA ARG A 213 20.15 7.23 -5.42
C ARG A 213 21.65 7.26 -5.02
N ALA A 214 22.54 7.72 -5.90
CA ALA A 214 23.97 7.80 -5.61
C ALA A 214 24.29 8.77 -4.45
N GLU A 215 23.53 9.85 -4.29
CA GLU A 215 23.65 10.75 -3.15
C GLU A 215 23.27 10.09 -1.82
N ASN A 216 22.30 9.19 -1.84
CA ASN A 216 21.68 8.60 -0.65
C ASN A 216 22.19 7.20 -0.31
N MET A 217 22.71 6.44 -1.28
CA MET A 217 23.24 5.09 -1.07
C MET A 217 24.72 5.13 -0.68
N LYS A 218 25.02 5.58 0.55
CA LYS A 218 26.39 5.63 1.08
C LYS A 218 26.71 4.32 1.81
N SER A 219 27.49 3.45 1.18
CA SER A 219 27.76 2.09 1.66
C SER A 219 29.05 1.94 2.46
N GLU A 220 29.93 2.95 2.51
CA GLU A 220 31.29 2.81 3.05
C GLU A 220 31.29 2.35 4.51
N ARG A 221 30.57 3.06 5.41
CA ARG A 221 30.49 2.68 6.82
C ARG A 221 29.88 1.28 6.99
N PHE A 222 28.80 1.02 6.26
CA PHE A 222 28.08 -0.25 6.33
C PHE A 222 28.99 -1.43 5.95
N ILE A 223 29.75 -1.29 4.87
CA ILE A 223 30.69 -2.33 4.41
C ILE A 223 31.83 -2.54 5.39
N LYS A 224 32.43 -1.46 5.92
CA LYS A 224 33.49 -1.58 6.95
C LYS A 224 33.00 -2.16 8.26
N ASN A 225 31.72 -2.10 8.54
CA ASN A 225 31.09 -2.76 9.68
C ASN A 225 31.00 -4.30 9.49
N LEU A 226 30.92 -4.77 8.24
CA LEU A 226 30.78 -6.21 7.94
C LEU A 226 32.10 -6.87 7.55
N PHE A 227 33.04 -6.14 6.94
CA PHE A 227 34.28 -6.68 6.39
C PHE A 227 35.48 -5.97 7.02
N ASN A 228 36.55 -6.74 7.26
CA ASN A 228 37.78 -6.28 7.92
C ASN A 228 39.01 -6.17 6.98
N ASN A 229 38.85 -6.40 5.68
CA ASN A 229 39.95 -6.45 4.71
C ASN A 229 39.61 -5.62 3.46
N ASP A 230 40.25 -4.45 3.33
CA ASP A 230 40.00 -3.51 2.24
C ASP A 230 40.38 -4.08 0.86
N ASP A 231 41.48 -4.88 0.78
CA ASP A 231 41.89 -5.53 -0.48
C ASP A 231 40.86 -6.58 -0.91
N TYR A 232 40.31 -7.33 0.04
CA TYR A 232 39.25 -8.29 -0.24
C TYR A 232 37.99 -7.60 -0.73
N ILE A 233 37.58 -6.51 -0.05
CA ILE A 233 36.41 -5.70 -0.43
C ILE A 233 36.57 -5.23 -1.87
N TYR A 234 37.71 -4.58 -2.17
CA TYR A 234 37.97 -4.00 -3.50
C TYR A 234 37.87 -5.04 -4.63
N LYS A 235 38.37 -6.27 -4.38
CA LYS A 235 38.41 -7.33 -5.41
C LYS A 235 37.12 -8.13 -5.55
N ASN A 236 36.32 -8.27 -4.47
CA ASN A 236 35.29 -9.29 -4.40
C ASN A 236 33.89 -8.79 -4.02
N VAL A 237 33.77 -7.55 -3.50
CA VAL A 237 32.49 -7.05 -2.97
C VAL A 237 32.00 -5.85 -3.78
N ASN A 238 30.75 -5.88 -4.18
CA ASN A 238 30.06 -4.69 -4.66
C ASN A 238 29.33 -4.03 -3.48
N PRO A 239 29.83 -2.92 -2.93
CA PRO A 239 29.28 -2.30 -1.72
C PRO A 239 27.81 -1.91 -1.82
N GLU A 240 27.40 -1.33 -2.95
CA GLU A 240 26.02 -0.88 -3.14
C GLU A 240 25.02 -2.07 -3.20
N LYS A 241 25.41 -3.16 -3.84
CA LYS A 241 24.57 -4.35 -3.89
C LYS A 241 24.40 -5.01 -2.53
N VAL A 242 25.45 -5.01 -1.70
CA VAL A 242 25.40 -5.60 -0.35
C VAL A 242 24.50 -4.79 0.57
N ILE A 243 24.68 -3.46 0.63
CA ILE A 243 23.84 -2.61 1.49
C ILE A 243 22.38 -2.62 1.04
N GLU A 244 22.11 -2.66 -0.27
CA GLU A 244 20.77 -2.74 -0.81
C GLU A 244 20.10 -4.09 -0.47
N ALA A 245 20.81 -5.21 -0.62
CA ALA A 245 20.30 -6.52 -0.26
C ALA A 245 19.94 -6.57 1.23
N PHE A 246 20.81 -6.09 2.11
CA PHE A 246 20.52 -6.02 3.55
C PHE A 246 19.37 -5.07 3.89
N TYR A 247 19.21 -3.97 3.15
CA TYR A 247 18.06 -3.08 3.34
C TYR A 247 16.74 -3.81 3.04
N TRP A 248 16.64 -4.56 1.94
CA TRP A 248 15.44 -5.32 1.61
C TRP A 248 15.19 -6.46 2.59
N ILE A 249 16.25 -7.17 3.01
CA ILE A 249 16.14 -8.22 4.02
C ILE A 249 15.68 -7.63 5.36
N ALA A 250 16.30 -6.53 5.83
CA ALA A 250 15.90 -5.87 7.06
C ALA A 250 14.43 -5.41 7.01
N SER A 251 14.01 -4.86 5.85
CA SER A 251 12.63 -4.42 5.62
C SER A 251 11.64 -5.57 5.65
N ASP A 252 12.03 -6.76 5.20
CA ASP A 252 11.14 -7.92 5.13
C ASP A 252 10.98 -8.64 6.48
N MET A 253 11.94 -8.53 7.41
CA MET A 253 11.86 -9.20 8.71
C MET A 253 10.57 -8.87 9.48
N GLN A 254 10.01 -7.71 9.32
CA GLN A 254 8.73 -7.34 9.94
C GLN A 254 7.50 -8.09 9.36
N ASN A 255 7.68 -8.78 8.23
CA ASN A 255 6.65 -9.56 7.55
C ASN A 255 6.67 -11.05 7.92
N LEU A 256 7.63 -11.46 8.75
CA LEU A 256 7.91 -12.84 9.13
C LEU A 256 7.67 -13.05 10.63
N GLU A 257 7.38 -14.29 11.02
CA GLU A 257 7.32 -14.67 12.43
C GLU A 257 8.73 -14.99 12.93
N THR A 258 9.51 -13.95 13.23
CA THR A 258 10.89 -14.08 13.68
C THR A 258 11.31 -12.93 14.59
N ASP A 259 12.20 -13.23 15.54
CA ASP A 259 12.88 -12.23 16.36
C ASP A 259 14.19 -11.73 15.70
N ILE A 260 14.56 -12.30 14.56
CA ILE A 260 15.75 -11.89 13.82
C ILE A 260 15.51 -10.52 13.20
N SER A 261 16.49 -9.62 13.38
CA SER A 261 16.50 -8.29 12.78
C SER A 261 17.85 -8.03 12.12
N PHE A 262 17.86 -7.14 11.13
CA PHE A 262 19.08 -6.62 10.51
C PHE A 262 19.13 -5.09 10.54
N TYR A 263 18.17 -4.44 11.19
CA TYR A 263 18.17 -2.98 11.37
C TYR A 263 19.37 -2.48 12.18
N ASP A 264 19.93 -3.31 13.08
CA ASP A 264 21.12 -3.04 13.86
C ASP A 264 22.39 -2.84 13.03
N LEU A 265 22.43 -3.32 11.79
CA LEU A 265 23.54 -3.10 10.86
C LEU A 265 23.61 -1.67 10.33
N PHE A 266 22.50 -0.95 10.37
CA PHE A 266 22.32 0.39 9.82
C PHE A 266 22.28 1.47 10.90
N THR A 267 22.64 2.68 10.53
CA THR A 267 22.16 3.86 11.25
C THR A 267 20.76 4.26 10.77
N LYS A 268 20.03 5.01 11.59
CA LYS A 268 18.71 5.55 11.17
C LYS A 268 18.81 6.43 9.93
N ASP A 269 19.90 7.21 9.80
CA ASP A 269 20.14 8.04 8.64
C ASP A 269 20.39 7.23 7.36
N GLU A 270 21.12 6.12 7.44
CA GLU A 270 21.32 5.23 6.29
C GLU A 270 20.01 4.62 5.83
N LEU A 271 19.19 4.11 6.75
CA LEU A 271 17.86 3.57 6.44
C LEU A 271 16.96 4.63 5.79
N PHE A 272 16.92 5.83 6.36
CA PHE A 272 16.15 6.94 5.82
C PHE A 272 16.64 7.35 4.42
N ASN A 273 17.94 7.46 4.22
CA ASN A 273 18.51 7.85 2.95
C ASN A 273 18.20 6.83 1.84
N ILE A 274 18.32 5.53 2.13
CA ILE A 274 17.94 4.49 1.18
C ILE A 274 16.44 4.55 0.93
N TYR A 275 15.64 4.64 2.00
CA TYR A 275 14.18 4.73 1.92
C TYR A 275 13.71 5.86 1.02
N GLN A 276 14.21 7.09 1.19
CA GLN A 276 13.72 8.22 0.38
C GLN A 276 14.03 8.03 -1.12
N SER A 277 15.10 7.33 -1.48
CA SER A 277 15.40 6.98 -2.88
C SER A 277 14.41 5.96 -3.44
N VAL A 278 14.08 4.93 -2.64
CA VAL A 278 13.09 3.92 -2.99
C VAL A 278 11.69 4.54 -3.05
N ASN A 279 11.36 5.39 -2.08
CA ASN A 279 10.09 6.11 -2.02
C ASN A 279 9.90 7.01 -3.25
N TYR A 280 10.91 7.77 -3.63
CA TYR A 280 10.89 8.59 -4.86
C TYR A 280 10.65 7.73 -6.11
N GLN A 281 11.36 6.62 -6.25
CA GLN A 281 11.14 5.70 -7.39
C GLN A 281 9.69 5.21 -7.44
N THR A 282 9.14 4.79 -6.31
CA THR A 282 7.74 4.30 -6.26
C THR A 282 6.74 5.42 -6.50
N TYR A 283 7.03 6.63 -5.97
CA TYR A 283 6.23 7.82 -6.22
C TYR A 283 6.12 8.16 -7.70
N VAL A 284 7.22 8.05 -8.46
CA VAL A 284 7.21 8.31 -9.91
C VAL A 284 6.57 7.16 -10.68
N ASN A 285 6.84 5.91 -10.30
CA ASN A 285 6.36 4.73 -11.00
C ASN A 285 4.86 4.46 -10.80
N ASP A 286 4.34 4.72 -9.60
CA ASP A 286 3.01 4.26 -9.19
C ASP A 286 2.19 5.35 -8.52
N GLY A 287 2.83 6.41 -8.04
CA GLY A 287 2.20 7.50 -7.29
C GLY A 287 1.70 8.68 -8.15
N PRO A 288 1.38 9.79 -7.47
CA PRO A 288 0.82 11.00 -8.12
C PRO A 288 1.86 11.90 -8.79
N SER A 289 3.07 11.41 -9.06
CA SER A 289 4.14 12.24 -9.63
C SER A 289 3.71 12.98 -10.90
N PRO A 290 3.91 14.31 -10.99
CA PRO A 290 3.58 15.09 -12.17
C PRO A 290 4.45 14.71 -13.38
N LEU A 291 5.60 14.06 -13.18
CA LEU A 291 6.48 13.58 -14.24
C LEU A 291 5.79 12.58 -15.17
N SER A 292 4.85 11.80 -14.65
CA SER A 292 4.07 10.83 -15.43
C SER A 292 2.98 11.48 -16.29
N LYS A 293 2.66 12.77 -16.09
CA LYS A 293 1.58 13.49 -16.80
C LYS A 293 0.25 12.73 -16.77
N GLY A 294 -0.02 12.00 -15.68
CA GLY A 294 -1.22 11.20 -15.50
C GLY A 294 -1.18 9.78 -16.06
N LEU A 295 -0.19 9.41 -16.89
CA LEU A 295 -0.10 8.08 -17.51
C LEU A 295 -0.23 6.94 -16.51
N VAL A 296 0.41 7.07 -15.34
CA VAL A 296 0.42 6.01 -14.33
C VAL A 296 -0.93 5.89 -13.63
N LYS A 297 -1.48 7.00 -13.14
CA LYS A 297 -2.78 6.96 -12.43
C LYS A 297 -3.93 6.51 -13.34
N ASN A 298 -3.86 6.82 -14.64
CA ASN A 298 -4.87 6.41 -15.62
C ASN A 298 -4.95 4.89 -15.84
N ASN A 299 -3.92 4.12 -15.44
CA ASN A 299 -4.01 2.65 -15.40
C ASN A 299 -5.18 2.16 -14.52
N SER A 300 -5.64 2.97 -13.56
CA SER A 300 -6.74 2.59 -12.66
C SER A 300 -8.14 2.90 -13.21
N ILE A 301 -8.27 3.55 -14.37
CA ILE A 301 -9.58 3.88 -14.97
C ILE A 301 -10.47 2.65 -15.17
N PRO A 302 -9.98 1.51 -15.73
CA PRO A 302 -10.79 0.31 -15.87
C PRO A 302 -11.26 -0.25 -14.51
N LEU A 303 -10.46 -0.10 -13.46
CA LEU A 303 -10.84 -0.52 -12.11
C LEU A 303 -11.93 0.39 -11.53
N VAL A 304 -11.79 1.72 -11.67
CA VAL A 304 -12.84 2.68 -11.24
C VAL A 304 -14.15 2.43 -11.98
N LYS A 305 -14.08 2.16 -13.31
CA LYS A 305 -15.27 1.79 -14.09
C LYS A 305 -15.93 0.52 -13.56
N ASN A 306 -15.15 -0.53 -13.26
CA ASN A 306 -15.70 -1.76 -12.69
C ASN A 306 -16.31 -1.53 -11.30
N MET A 307 -15.71 -0.67 -10.46
CA MET A 307 -16.27 -0.31 -9.14
C MET A 307 -17.59 0.44 -9.29
N LEU A 308 -17.69 1.35 -10.24
CA LEU A 308 -18.91 2.10 -10.56
C LEU A 308 -20.01 1.19 -11.10
N ASP A 309 -19.72 0.37 -12.11
CA ASP A 309 -20.68 -0.55 -12.72
C ASP A 309 -21.27 -1.54 -11.69
N GLU A 310 -20.42 -2.11 -10.82
CA GLU A 310 -20.88 -3.03 -9.77
C GLU A 310 -21.69 -2.29 -8.69
N ALA A 311 -21.32 -1.06 -8.30
CA ALA A 311 -22.11 -0.28 -7.35
C ALA A 311 -23.52 0.01 -7.89
N GLU A 312 -23.63 0.41 -9.16
CA GLU A 312 -24.92 0.65 -9.80
C GLU A 312 -25.77 -0.64 -9.88
N ASP A 313 -25.15 -1.80 -10.16
CA ASP A 313 -25.86 -3.09 -10.16
C ASP A 313 -26.46 -3.42 -8.78
N TYR A 314 -25.70 -3.20 -7.70
CA TYR A 314 -26.20 -3.42 -6.34
C TYR A 314 -27.34 -2.46 -5.97
N ILE A 315 -27.23 -1.20 -6.40
CA ILE A 315 -28.26 -0.18 -6.13
C ILE A 315 -29.54 -0.45 -6.91
N GLN A 316 -29.44 -0.63 -8.23
CA GLN A 316 -30.59 -0.77 -9.13
C GLN A 316 -31.37 -2.07 -8.85
N ASN A 317 -30.68 -3.15 -8.52
CA ASN A 317 -31.27 -4.45 -8.22
C ASN A 317 -31.55 -4.67 -6.73
N ASN A 318 -31.41 -3.62 -5.90
CA ASN A 318 -31.63 -3.65 -4.45
C ASN A 318 -30.94 -4.84 -3.75
N LYS A 319 -29.69 -5.14 -4.17
CA LYS A 319 -28.85 -6.20 -3.61
C LYS A 319 -28.18 -5.73 -2.32
N ASN A 320 -27.88 -6.66 -1.42
CA ASN A 320 -26.95 -6.47 -0.31
C ASN A 320 -25.72 -7.34 -0.54
N GLY A 321 -24.54 -6.91 -0.09
CA GLY A 321 -23.34 -7.72 -0.16
C GLY A 321 -22.06 -6.94 -0.44
N ALA A 322 -21.08 -7.60 -1.05
CA ALA A 322 -19.78 -6.98 -1.29
C ALA A 322 -19.14 -7.45 -2.60
N SER A 323 -18.40 -6.56 -3.22
CA SER A 323 -17.47 -6.84 -4.33
C SER A 323 -16.05 -6.68 -3.82
N LEU A 324 -15.35 -7.78 -3.61
CA LEU A 324 -14.02 -7.86 -3.05
C LEU A 324 -13.00 -8.09 -4.17
N ARG A 325 -11.94 -7.27 -4.21
CA ARG A 325 -10.89 -7.34 -5.24
C ARG A 325 -9.52 -7.39 -4.58
N PHE A 326 -8.64 -8.27 -5.08
CA PHE A 326 -7.32 -8.49 -4.51
C PHE A 326 -6.24 -8.39 -5.58
N GLY A 327 -5.22 -7.56 -5.34
CA GLY A 327 -4.15 -7.29 -6.28
C GLY A 327 -2.87 -6.81 -5.60
N HIS A 328 -2.29 -5.74 -6.14
CA HIS A 328 -0.92 -5.32 -5.85
C HIS A 328 -0.84 -3.84 -5.44
N ASP A 329 0.31 -3.46 -4.85
CA ASP A 329 0.70 -2.07 -4.56
C ASP A 329 0.71 -1.20 -5.83
N GLY A 330 1.25 -1.71 -6.95
CA GLY A 330 1.25 -1.03 -8.24
C GLY A 330 -0.14 -0.78 -8.86
N ASN A 331 -1.22 -1.19 -8.21
CA ASN A 331 -2.60 -0.91 -8.63
C ASN A 331 -3.36 -0.08 -7.59
N ILE A 332 -3.16 -0.34 -6.28
CA ILE A 332 -3.83 0.48 -5.27
C ILE A 332 -3.26 1.89 -5.23
N THR A 333 -1.94 2.05 -5.37
CA THR A 333 -1.29 3.36 -5.34
C THR A 333 -1.81 4.30 -6.45
N PRO A 334 -1.82 3.92 -7.74
CA PRO A 334 -2.41 4.76 -8.78
C PRO A 334 -3.93 4.94 -8.63
N LEU A 335 -4.66 3.97 -8.05
CA LEU A 335 -6.08 4.12 -7.74
C LEU A 335 -6.33 5.25 -6.74
N LEU A 336 -5.54 5.30 -5.65
CA LEU A 336 -5.64 6.36 -4.65
C LEU A 336 -5.33 7.74 -5.26
N ALA A 337 -4.29 7.81 -6.11
CA ALA A 337 -3.92 9.03 -6.83
C ALA A 337 -5.00 9.49 -7.82
N LEU A 338 -5.61 8.56 -8.57
CA LEU A 338 -6.67 8.84 -9.54
C LEU A 338 -7.94 9.36 -8.86
N LEU A 339 -8.33 8.75 -7.75
CA LEU A 339 -9.47 9.15 -6.94
C LEU A 339 -9.19 10.38 -6.08
N ASN A 340 -8.01 10.99 -6.18
CA ASN A 340 -7.57 12.12 -5.38
C ASN A 340 -7.85 11.94 -3.89
N ILE A 341 -7.56 10.74 -3.36
CA ILE A 341 -7.69 10.47 -1.93
C ILE A 341 -6.76 11.41 -1.15
N GLU A 342 -7.29 12.05 -0.12
CA GLU A 342 -6.54 12.99 0.72
C GLU A 342 -5.22 12.39 1.23
N GLY A 343 -4.12 13.16 1.09
CA GLY A 343 -2.76 12.72 1.42
C GLY A 343 -2.10 11.80 0.38
N MET A 344 -2.87 11.26 -0.60
CA MET A 344 -2.35 10.33 -1.60
C MET A 344 -2.20 10.93 -3.00
N ASN A 345 -2.54 12.20 -3.16
CA ASN A 345 -2.58 12.91 -4.45
C ASN A 345 -1.64 14.12 -4.53
N LYS A 346 -0.77 14.32 -3.56
CA LYS A 346 0.14 15.46 -3.53
C LYS A 346 1.24 15.33 -4.58
N GLU A 347 1.37 16.37 -5.39
CA GLU A 347 2.39 16.47 -6.42
C GLU A 347 3.65 17.17 -5.88
N GLU A 348 4.82 16.61 -6.17
CA GLU A 348 6.15 17.15 -5.83
C GLU A 348 7.13 16.78 -6.93
N THR A 349 7.99 17.73 -7.31
CA THR A 349 9.02 17.53 -8.35
C THR A 349 10.41 17.31 -7.77
N ASN A 350 10.67 17.84 -6.57
CA ASN A 350 11.96 17.67 -5.92
C ASN A 350 12.04 16.31 -5.19
N PRO A 351 12.90 15.39 -5.61
CA PRO A 351 13.02 14.07 -4.97
C PRO A 351 13.31 14.13 -3.47
N ARG A 352 13.99 15.21 -2.99
CA ARG A 352 14.33 15.39 -1.57
C ARG A 352 13.15 15.83 -0.70
N GLU A 353 12.05 16.28 -1.32
CA GLU A 353 10.85 16.77 -0.64
C GLU A 353 9.68 15.77 -0.69
N VAL A 354 9.78 14.75 -1.56
CA VAL A 354 8.69 13.77 -1.77
C VAL A 354 8.26 13.11 -0.46
N TYR A 355 9.18 12.67 0.40
CA TYR A 355 8.83 12.01 1.66
C TYR A 355 8.00 12.89 2.60
N LYS A 356 8.05 14.22 2.46
CA LYS A 356 7.26 15.15 3.28
C LYS A 356 5.78 15.14 2.91
N VAL A 357 5.46 14.83 1.65
CA VAL A 357 4.11 14.95 1.10
C VAL A 357 3.48 13.62 0.70
N TRP A 358 4.31 12.60 0.45
CA TRP A 358 3.84 11.28 0.04
C TRP A 358 4.81 10.17 0.46
N ASN A 359 4.27 9.08 1.00
CA ASN A 359 5.05 7.95 1.47
C ASN A 359 4.40 6.61 1.12
N THR A 360 5.21 5.67 0.63
CA THR A 360 4.77 4.32 0.28
C THR A 360 4.20 3.55 1.47
N PHE A 361 4.78 3.71 2.66
CA PHE A 361 4.29 3.03 3.88
C PHE A 361 2.91 3.53 4.33
N GLN A 362 2.50 4.74 3.91
CA GLN A 362 1.14 5.26 4.12
C GLN A 362 0.20 4.81 3.00
N ALA A 363 0.64 4.95 1.74
CA ALA A 363 -0.18 4.68 0.57
C ALA A 363 -0.48 3.18 0.40
N ALA A 364 0.54 2.35 0.49
CA ALA A 364 0.44 0.94 0.16
C ALA A 364 1.28 0.03 1.06
N PRO A 365 1.08 0.01 2.40
CA PRO A 365 1.65 -1.02 3.25
C PRO A 365 1.20 -2.41 2.79
N MET A 366 1.77 -3.49 3.34
CA MET A 366 1.23 -4.84 3.10
C MET A 366 -0.25 -4.89 3.47
N ALA A 367 -1.08 -5.61 2.73
CA ALA A 367 -2.54 -5.69 2.88
C ALA A 367 -3.28 -4.34 2.79
N ALA A 368 -2.65 -3.28 2.25
CA ALA A 368 -3.31 -1.99 2.02
C ALA A 368 -4.63 -2.16 1.29
N ASN A 369 -5.63 -1.36 1.67
CA ASN A 369 -6.95 -1.49 1.07
C ASN A 369 -7.70 -0.15 0.97
N LEU A 370 -8.57 -0.09 -0.04
CA LEU A 370 -9.57 0.95 -0.21
C LEU A 370 -10.95 0.31 -0.12
N GLN A 371 -11.83 0.88 0.71
CA GLN A 371 -13.20 0.41 0.89
C GLN A 371 -14.16 1.58 0.64
N LEU A 372 -15.16 1.38 -0.21
CA LEU A 372 -16.31 2.25 -0.39
C LEU A 372 -17.50 1.55 0.26
N ILE A 373 -18.02 2.12 1.34
CA ILE A 373 -19.14 1.54 2.10
C ILE A 373 -20.40 2.34 1.81
N PHE A 374 -21.40 1.67 1.29
CA PHE A 374 -22.66 2.25 0.86
C PHE A 374 -23.75 2.04 1.91
N TYR A 375 -24.47 3.13 2.20
CA TYR A 375 -25.54 3.19 3.18
C TYR A 375 -26.83 3.62 2.50
N LYS A 376 -27.96 3.05 2.89
CA LYS A 376 -29.29 3.46 2.41
C LYS A 376 -30.25 3.71 3.55
N ASN A 377 -31.20 4.62 3.37
CA ASN A 377 -32.31 4.86 4.26
C ASN A 377 -33.63 4.32 3.69
N LYS A 378 -34.72 4.45 4.46
CA LYS A 378 -36.07 4.01 4.01
C LYS A 378 -36.58 4.75 2.77
N LYS A 379 -36.10 5.96 2.51
CA LYS A 379 -36.44 6.76 1.31
C LYS A 379 -35.60 6.41 0.09
N LYS A 380 -34.65 5.45 0.23
CA LYS A 380 -33.66 5.05 -0.77
C LYS A 380 -32.61 6.12 -1.09
N ASP A 381 -32.43 7.13 -0.21
CA ASP A 381 -31.27 7.99 -0.31
C ASP A 381 -30.01 7.19 0.00
N ILE A 382 -28.94 7.42 -0.77
CA ILE A 382 -27.72 6.64 -0.66
C ILE A 382 -26.55 7.56 -0.29
N LEU A 383 -25.80 7.13 0.73
CA LEU A 383 -24.55 7.73 1.15
C LEU A 383 -23.40 6.74 0.95
N VAL A 384 -22.22 7.28 0.72
CA VAL A 384 -20.97 6.52 0.57
C VAL A 384 -19.92 7.07 1.51
N LYS A 385 -19.16 6.17 2.16
CA LYS A 385 -18.01 6.49 2.99
C LYS A 385 -16.78 5.82 2.39
N PHE A 386 -15.66 6.56 2.33
CA PHE A 386 -14.37 6.07 1.84
C PHE A 386 -13.44 5.76 3.01
N LEU A 387 -12.86 4.57 3.00
CA LEU A 387 -11.81 4.17 3.93
C LEU A 387 -10.56 3.78 3.18
N HIS A 388 -9.42 4.38 3.53
CA HIS A 388 -8.10 3.93 3.11
C HIS A 388 -7.36 3.33 4.31
N ASN A 389 -6.93 2.09 4.17
CA ASN A 389 -6.35 1.32 5.28
C ASN A 389 -7.24 1.38 6.54
N GLU A 390 -8.56 1.24 6.32
CA GLU A 390 -9.63 1.28 7.33
C GLU A 390 -9.81 2.62 8.07
N ASN A 391 -9.08 3.69 7.67
CA ASN A 391 -9.27 5.04 8.17
C ASN A 391 -10.16 5.86 7.21
N GLU A 392 -11.04 6.70 7.77
CA GLU A 392 -11.91 7.58 7.00
C GLU A 392 -11.08 8.66 6.29
N VAL A 393 -11.33 8.83 4.98
CA VAL A 393 -10.56 9.74 4.13
C VAL A 393 -11.45 10.66 3.31
N HIS A 394 -10.95 11.86 3.01
CA HIS A 394 -11.61 12.79 2.11
C HIS A 394 -11.34 12.44 0.64
N ILE A 395 -12.34 12.76 -0.18
CA ILE A 395 -12.27 12.85 -1.64
C ILE A 395 -12.61 14.29 -2.06
N PRO A 396 -12.30 14.76 -3.27
CA PRO A 396 -12.50 16.17 -3.66
C PRO A 396 -13.96 16.52 -3.97
N ILE A 397 -14.88 16.12 -3.09
CA ILE A 397 -16.31 16.42 -3.15
C ILE A 397 -16.70 17.12 -1.88
N GLN A 398 -17.44 18.23 -1.99
CA GLN A 398 -17.97 18.95 -0.84
C GLN A 398 -19.07 18.13 -0.16
N THR A 399 -19.02 18.05 1.17
CA THR A 399 -20.05 17.42 1.99
C THR A 399 -20.17 18.10 3.34
N ASP A 400 -21.39 18.27 3.82
CA ASP A 400 -21.68 18.78 5.17
C ASP A 400 -21.72 17.66 6.23
N THR A 401 -21.56 16.42 5.78
CA THR A 401 -21.76 15.21 6.61
C THR A 401 -20.55 14.26 6.57
N PHE A 402 -19.33 14.81 6.48
CA PHE A 402 -18.12 13.97 6.52
C PHE A 402 -18.20 12.96 7.68
N PRO A 403 -17.86 11.70 7.44
CA PRO A 403 -17.22 11.09 6.25
C PRO A 403 -18.20 10.57 5.18
N TYR A 404 -19.45 11.03 5.18
CA TYR A 404 -20.50 10.57 4.29
C TYR A 404 -20.70 11.54 3.13
N TYR A 405 -20.75 11.00 1.91
CA TYR A 405 -21.00 11.70 0.65
C TYR A 405 -22.27 11.19 0.01
N LYS A 406 -23.06 12.05 -0.63
CA LYS A 406 -24.22 11.60 -1.43
C LYS A 406 -23.73 10.80 -2.63
N TRP A 407 -24.32 9.63 -2.86
CA TRP A 407 -23.94 8.80 -4.01
C TRP A 407 -24.07 9.51 -5.36
N ALA A 408 -25.09 10.33 -5.53
CA ALA A 408 -25.25 11.09 -6.78
C ALA A 408 -24.01 11.95 -7.11
N ASP A 409 -23.45 12.62 -6.12
CA ASP A 409 -22.26 13.46 -6.29
C ASP A 409 -21.00 12.61 -6.54
N VAL A 410 -20.86 11.50 -5.79
CA VAL A 410 -19.77 10.53 -5.99
C VAL A 410 -19.84 9.88 -7.36
N LYS A 411 -21.05 9.47 -7.80
CA LYS A 411 -21.26 8.88 -9.12
C LYS A 411 -20.83 9.84 -10.23
N THR A 412 -21.30 11.10 -10.19
CA THR A 412 -20.90 12.13 -11.17
C THR A 412 -19.38 12.32 -11.19
N TYR A 413 -18.73 12.32 -10.03
CA TYR A 413 -17.29 12.41 -9.93
C TYR A 413 -16.58 11.20 -10.57
N LEU A 414 -17.01 9.97 -10.26
CA LEU A 414 -16.43 8.75 -10.85
C LEU A 414 -16.68 8.68 -12.37
N GLU A 415 -17.87 9.08 -12.84
CA GLU A 415 -18.20 9.18 -14.27
C GLU A 415 -17.28 10.18 -14.99
N SER A 416 -16.97 11.31 -14.35
CA SER A 416 -16.02 12.28 -14.91
C SER A 416 -14.61 11.72 -15.08
N ILE A 417 -14.15 10.88 -14.15
CA ILE A 417 -12.87 10.18 -14.24
C ILE A 417 -12.87 9.16 -15.38
N VAL A 418 -13.95 8.38 -15.50
CA VAL A 418 -14.08 7.33 -16.53
C VAL A 418 -14.31 7.90 -17.92
N GLY A 419 -15.05 9.01 -18.02
CA GLY A 419 -15.42 9.63 -19.31
C GLY A 419 -14.36 10.56 -19.89
N SER A 420 -13.29 10.87 -19.13
CA SER A 420 -12.21 11.76 -19.58
C SER A 420 -11.20 11.07 -20.53
N HIS A 421 -11.43 9.80 -20.85
CA HIS A 421 -10.52 8.93 -21.65
C HIS A 421 -11.34 7.98 -22.57
#